data_964e1f395ff519232830ce465446f82a
#
_entry.id   964e1f395ff519232830ce465446f82a
#
_cell.length_a   1.000
_cell.length_b   1.000
_cell.length_c   1.000
_cell.angle_alpha   90.00
_cell.angle_beta   90.00
_cell.angle_gamma   90.00
#
_symmetry.space_group_name_H-M   'P 1'
#
loop_
_entity.id
_entity.type
_entity.pdbx_description
1 polymer ?
#
loop_
_entity_poly.entity_id
_entity_poly.type
_entity_poly.pdbx_seq_one_letter_code
_entity_poly.pdbx_strand_id
1 'polypeptide(L)'
;MKKLLFASDYQEGAHPKIIQRLAETNLMQSFGYGMDEICESARERIRAACGCREAEVHFLVGGTQTNATVIDALLQSYEGVIAPDSGHVSLHEAGAIEAGGHKVLTIPHEFGKISAKAVEEYCKEYEQDLNHEHMVKPGMVYISQPTEYGTIYSLKELEALSRVCRENNLPLYVDGARLAYALACKQNDVSLKDLARLCDVFYIGGTKCGAMLGEAVVIPKPGRIPHFFTIIKQHGGLMAKGRILGIQFDVLFENKLYETIGQGALAAADKIRACLAASDYMLDFDSPTNQIFVSLNDSEVKLLAECVEFSFWEKLDSGRTVVRLATSWATSDEDVERLTEVLKKMESSLDGSGEQQ
;
A
#
# COMPACT_ATOMS: atom_id res chain seq x y z
N MET A 1 -12.99 -29.18 -4.59
CA MET A 1 -11.61 -28.70 -4.81
C MET A 1 -11.31 -27.55 -3.88
N LYS A 2 -10.06 -27.36 -3.44
CA LYS A 2 -9.70 -26.15 -2.68
C LYS A 2 -9.78 -24.95 -3.63
N LYS A 3 -10.43 -23.88 -3.22
CA LYS A 3 -10.51 -22.63 -4.02
C LYS A 3 -9.12 -22.02 -4.21
N LEU A 4 -8.93 -21.36 -5.33
CA LEU A 4 -7.77 -20.48 -5.58
C LEU A 4 -7.92 -19.19 -4.78
N LEU A 5 -6.85 -18.71 -4.19
CA LEU A 5 -6.88 -17.55 -3.29
C LEU A 5 -6.26 -16.34 -3.99
N PHE A 6 -7.12 -15.46 -4.52
CA PHE A 6 -6.73 -14.21 -5.17
C PHE A 6 -7.42 -12.97 -4.56
N ALA A 7 -8.01 -13.11 -3.37
CA ALA A 7 -8.71 -12.01 -2.71
C ALA A 7 -7.75 -10.93 -2.19
N SER A 8 -6.54 -11.31 -1.76
CA SER A 8 -5.56 -10.36 -1.21
C SER A 8 -4.12 -10.82 -1.43
N ASP A 9 -3.18 -9.93 -1.23
CA ASP A 9 -1.73 -10.14 -1.41
C ASP A 9 -0.96 -10.35 -0.08
N TYR A 10 -1.66 -10.84 0.96
CA TYR A 10 -1.10 -11.13 2.29
C TYR A 10 -1.63 -12.44 2.88
N GLN A 11 -1.83 -13.46 2.04
CA GLN A 11 -2.38 -14.75 2.45
C GLN A 11 -1.30 -15.77 2.76
N GLU A 12 -0.08 -15.55 2.32
CA GLU A 12 1.09 -16.37 2.59
C GLU A 12 1.86 -15.87 3.82
N GLY A 13 2.83 -16.67 4.25
CA GLY A 13 3.76 -16.30 5.31
C GLY A 13 4.88 -15.37 4.83
N ALA A 14 6.06 -15.48 5.45
CA ALA A 14 7.21 -14.68 5.04
C ALA A 14 8.06 -15.40 3.98
N HIS A 15 8.86 -14.59 3.25
CA HIS A 15 9.88 -15.10 2.34
C HIS A 15 10.80 -16.10 3.08
N PRO A 16 11.18 -17.25 2.46
CA PRO A 16 11.92 -18.33 3.14
C PRO A 16 13.22 -17.86 3.84
N LYS A 17 13.94 -16.90 3.27
CA LYS A 17 15.14 -16.33 3.90
C LYS A 17 14.85 -15.63 5.23
N ILE A 18 13.66 -15.05 5.39
CA ILE A 18 13.23 -14.43 6.66
C ILE A 18 13.02 -15.51 7.70
N ILE A 19 12.30 -16.58 7.38
CA ILE A 19 12.08 -17.72 8.28
C ILE A 19 13.41 -18.33 8.70
N GLN A 20 14.32 -18.54 7.75
CA GLN A 20 15.66 -19.02 8.05
C GLN A 20 16.40 -18.10 9.03
N ARG A 21 16.44 -16.80 8.79
CA ARG A 21 17.12 -15.82 9.65
C ARG A 21 16.48 -15.75 11.04
N LEU A 22 15.17 -15.86 11.15
CA LEU A 22 14.45 -15.95 12.42
C LEU A 22 14.89 -17.19 13.22
N ALA A 23 15.00 -18.34 12.57
CA ALA A 23 15.45 -19.58 13.20
C ALA A 23 16.93 -19.50 13.66
N GLU A 24 17.82 -18.98 12.80
CA GLU A 24 19.25 -18.82 13.11
C GLU A 24 19.50 -17.89 14.30
N THR A 25 18.69 -16.85 14.47
CA THR A 25 18.86 -15.83 15.51
C THR A 25 17.99 -16.07 16.74
N ASN A 26 17.21 -17.17 16.79
CA ASN A 26 16.20 -17.40 17.83
C ASN A 26 16.75 -17.35 19.26
N LEU A 27 17.91 -17.93 19.51
CA LEU A 27 18.54 -17.97 20.84
C LEU A 27 19.54 -16.83 21.11
N MET A 28 19.69 -15.93 20.15
CA MET A 28 20.56 -14.77 20.28
C MET A 28 19.98 -13.79 21.32
N GLN A 29 20.77 -13.40 22.29
CA GLN A 29 20.42 -12.34 23.24
C GLN A 29 20.71 -10.97 22.59
N SER A 30 19.76 -10.06 22.65
CA SER A 30 19.87 -8.72 22.08
C SER A 30 19.07 -7.70 22.89
N PHE A 31 19.37 -6.42 22.73
CA PHE A 31 18.56 -5.34 23.28
C PHE A 31 17.13 -5.39 22.73
N GLY A 32 16.18 -4.97 23.56
CA GLY A 32 14.77 -4.91 23.17
C GLY A 32 14.39 -3.66 22.38
N TYR A 33 13.13 -3.60 21.98
CA TYR A 33 12.48 -2.42 21.41
C TYR A 33 13.13 -1.90 20.11
N GLY A 34 13.73 -2.82 19.33
CA GLY A 34 14.39 -2.47 18.08
C GLY A 34 15.72 -1.72 18.22
N MET A 35 16.33 -1.78 19.40
CA MET A 35 17.64 -1.16 19.69
C MET A 35 18.81 -2.15 19.53
N ASP A 36 18.57 -3.26 18.85
CA ASP A 36 19.53 -4.31 18.58
C ASP A 36 20.31 -4.08 17.27
N GLU A 37 21.42 -4.79 17.12
CA GLU A 37 22.32 -4.67 15.97
C GLU A 37 21.67 -5.07 14.64
N ILE A 38 20.71 -6.01 14.65
CA ILE A 38 20.02 -6.45 13.43
C ILE A 38 19.06 -5.34 12.97
N CYS A 39 18.32 -4.73 13.88
CA CYS A 39 17.50 -3.56 13.58
C CYS A 39 18.35 -2.40 13.05
N GLU A 40 19.55 -2.16 13.59
CA GLU A 40 20.41 -1.11 13.08
C GLU A 40 20.95 -1.46 11.68
N SER A 41 21.36 -2.69 11.43
CA SER A 41 21.73 -3.15 10.09
C SER A 41 20.59 -2.91 9.07
N ALA A 42 19.35 -3.25 9.44
CA ALA A 42 18.18 -3.00 8.60
C ALA A 42 18.00 -1.49 8.32
N ARG A 43 18.16 -0.62 9.32
CA ARG A 43 18.10 0.84 9.16
C ARG A 43 19.17 1.35 8.20
N GLU A 44 20.41 0.89 8.36
CA GLU A 44 21.52 1.28 7.48
C GLU A 44 21.26 0.90 6.03
N ARG A 45 20.74 -0.32 5.79
CA ARG A 45 20.38 -0.79 4.44
C ARG A 45 19.27 0.06 3.82
N ILE A 46 18.23 0.39 4.60
CA ILE A 46 17.13 1.27 4.15
C ILE A 46 17.66 2.68 3.86
N ARG A 47 18.46 3.28 4.76
CA ARG A 47 19.10 4.58 4.55
C ARG A 47 19.94 4.62 3.27
N ALA A 48 20.70 3.55 3.02
CA ALA A 48 21.49 3.41 1.82
C ALA A 48 20.63 3.32 0.55
N ALA A 49 19.54 2.55 0.57
CA ALA A 49 18.60 2.43 -0.54
C ALA A 49 17.89 3.75 -0.83
N CYS A 50 17.50 4.49 0.21
CA CYS A 50 16.89 5.81 0.12
C CYS A 50 17.89 6.93 -0.22
N GLY A 51 19.20 6.65 -0.21
CA GLY A 51 20.23 7.67 -0.42
C GLY A 51 20.24 8.79 0.63
N CYS A 52 19.68 8.52 1.82
CA CYS A 52 19.51 9.48 2.90
C CYS A 52 20.09 8.94 4.21
N ARG A 53 21.37 9.23 4.46
CA ARG A 53 22.13 8.69 5.60
C ARG A 53 21.59 9.13 6.96
N GLU A 54 21.02 10.31 7.03
CA GLU A 54 20.52 10.91 8.27
C GLU A 54 19.07 10.52 8.58
N ALA A 55 18.38 9.77 7.70
CA ALA A 55 16.98 9.43 7.90
C ALA A 55 16.77 8.62 9.18
N GLU A 56 15.73 8.97 9.92
CA GLU A 56 15.22 8.13 10.98
C GLU A 56 14.39 6.99 10.36
N VAL A 57 14.59 5.76 10.86
CA VAL A 57 13.85 4.59 10.40
C VAL A 57 13.30 3.85 11.60
N HIS A 58 11.98 3.64 11.62
CA HIS A 58 11.27 2.99 12.70
C HIS A 58 10.43 1.83 12.16
N PHE A 59 10.37 0.71 12.89
CA PHE A 59 9.61 -0.46 12.50
C PHE A 59 8.33 -0.57 13.32
N LEU A 60 7.19 -0.68 12.64
CA LEU A 60 5.86 -0.88 13.21
C LEU A 60 5.26 -2.20 12.71
N VAL A 61 4.13 -2.64 13.28
CA VAL A 61 3.64 -4.01 13.06
C VAL A 61 2.71 -4.18 11.87
N GLY A 62 2.11 -3.11 11.36
CA GLY A 62 1.18 -3.17 10.23
C GLY A 62 0.71 -1.79 9.78
N GLY A 63 0.10 -1.72 8.59
CA GLY A 63 -0.26 -0.46 7.92
C GLY A 63 -1.18 0.44 8.73
N THR A 64 -2.30 -0.09 9.24
CA THR A 64 -3.26 0.70 10.03
C THR A 64 -2.62 1.33 11.27
N GLN A 65 -1.80 0.56 12.03
CA GLN A 65 -1.07 1.11 13.17
C GLN A 65 -0.07 2.18 12.72
N THR A 66 0.60 1.95 11.61
CA THR A 66 1.58 2.90 11.04
C THR A 66 0.90 4.20 10.66
N ASN A 67 -0.22 4.13 9.93
CA ASN A 67 -0.99 5.31 9.53
C ASN A 67 -1.51 6.09 10.73
N ALA A 68 -2.15 5.40 11.69
CA ALA A 68 -2.64 6.04 12.91
C ALA A 68 -1.50 6.73 13.70
N THR A 69 -0.34 6.05 13.85
CA THR A 69 0.79 6.59 14.61
C THR A 69 1.45 7.79 13.92
N VAL A 70 1.65 7.72 12.59
CA VAL A 70 2.31 8.80 11.83
C VAL A 70 1.40 10.02 11.74
N ILE A 71 0.12 9.83 11.49
CA ILE A 71 -0.87 10.91 11.35
C ILE A 71 -1.05 11.63 12.70
N ASP A 72 -1.24 10.89 13.79
CA ASP A 72 -1.34 11.46 15.14
C ASP A 72 -0.06 12.23 15.53
N ALA A 73 1.11 11.70 15.15
CA ALA A 73 2.39 12.32 15.47
C ALA A 73 2.68 13.62 14.68
N LEU A 74 2.07 13.80 13.51
CA LEU A 74 2.28 14.96 12.65
C LEU A 74 1.24 16.07 12.86
N LEU A 75 0.04 15.71 13.29
CA LEU A 75 -1.07 16.64 13.40
C LEU A 75 -1.23 17.23 14.80
N GLN A 76 -1.74 18.44 14.87
CA GLN A 76 -2.28 19.02 16.10
C GLN A 76 -3.74 18.59 16.25
N SER A 77 -4.28 18.62 17.48
CA SER A 77 -5.64 18.16 17.80
C SER A 77 -6.77 18.86 17.01
N TYR A 78 -6.51 20.01 16.42
CA TYR A 78 -7.45 20.77 15.57
C TYR A 78 -7.20 20.57 14.08
N GLU A 79 -6.25 19.70 13.69
CA GLU A 79 -5.88 19.45 12.31
C GLU A 79 -6.39 18.12 11.82
N GLY A 80 -6.60 18.03 10.50
CA GLY A 80 -7.01 16.83 9.78
C GLY A 80 -6.07 16.49 8.63
N VAL A 81 -6.16 15.26 8.14
CA VAL A 81 -5.37 14.76 7.03
C VAL A 81 -6.17 14.81 5.72
N ILE A 82 -5.65 15.52 4.71
CA ILE A 82 -6.19 15.46 3.35
C ILE A 82 -5.83 14.10 2.74
N ALA A 83 -6.83 13.37 2.25
CA ALA A 83 -6.67 12.08 1.61
C ALA A 83 -7.65 11.90 0.44
N PRO A 84 -7.37 11.02 -0.55
CA PRO A 84 -8.39 10.62 -1.50
C PRO A 84 -9.58 9.99 -0.77
N ASP A 85 -10.80 10.23 -1.26
CA ASP A 85 -12.01 9.62 -0.68
C ASP A 85 -12.00 8.08 -0.78
N SER A 86 -11.22 7.50 -1.71
CA SER A 86 -10.91 6.07 -1.80
C SER A 86 -9.67 5.64 -0.98
N GLY A 87 -9.01 6.55 -0.30
CA GLY A 87 -7.78 6.27 0.45
C GLY A 87 -8.00 5.22 1.55
N HIS A 88 -6.97 4.41 1.84
CA HIS A 88 -7.07 3.35 2.83
C HIS A 88 -7.49 3.88 4.21
N VAL A 89 -6.94 5.02 4.63
CA VAL A 89 -7.31 5.72 5.87
C VAL A 89 -8.75 6.21 5.88
N SER A 90 -9.34 6.42 4.70
CA SER A 90 -10.73 6.91 4.57
C SER A 90 -11.75 5.78 4.69
N LEU A 91 -11.46 4.57 4.14
CA LEU A 91 -12.44 3.51 3.95
C LEU A 91 -12.13 2.20 4.68
N HIS A 92 -10.84 1.86 4.87
CA HIS A 92 -10.44 0.49 5.20
C HIS A 92 -9.70 0.35 6.54
N GLU A 93 -9.75 1.38 7.40
CA GLU A 93 -9.09 1.36 8.71
C GLU A 93 -10.08 1.52 9.88
N ALA A 94 -11.37 1.28 9.64
CA ALA A 94 -12.42 1.29 10.65
C ALA A 94 -12.44 2.58 11.52
N GLY A 95 -12.10 3.73 10.93
CA GLY A 95 -12.05 5.00 11.63
C GLY A 95 -10.85 5.13 12.60
N ALA A 96 -9.74 4.47 12.32
CA ALA A 96 -8.56 4.51 13.20
C ALA A 96 -7.98 5.93 13.35
N ILE A 97 -8.07 6.77 12.32
CA ILE A 97 -7.62 8.15 12.36
C ILE A 97 -8.54 8.99 13.25
N GLU A 98 -9.85 8.84 13.10
CA GLU A 98 -10.87 9.50 13.91
C GLU A 98 -10.79 9.06 15.38
N ALA A 99 -10.51 7.77 15.63
CA ALA A 99 -10.29 7.25 16.97
C ALA A 99 -9.03 7.86 17.63
N GLY A 100 -8.04 8.26 16.84
CA GLY A 100 -6.86 9.04 17.26
C GLY A 100 -7.17 10.52 17.52
N GLY A 101 -8.39 10.99 17.19
CA GLY A 101 -8.81 12.38 17.43
C GLY A 101 -8.65 13.30 16.21
N HIS A 102 -8.30 12.77 15.04
CA HIS A 102 -8.13 13.54 13.82
C HIS A 102 -9.20 13.23 12.78
N LYS A 103 -9.53 14.18 11.95
CA LYS A 103 -10.49 14.01 10.86
C LYS A 103 -9.76 13.68 9.56
N VAL A 104 -10.29 12.71 8.81
CA VAL A 104 -9.91 12.53 7.41
C VAL A 104 -10.70 13.54 6.56
N LEU A 105 -9.98 14.42 5.86
CA LEU A 105 -10.50 15.44 4.96
C LEU A 105 -10.42 14.90 3.55
N THR A 106 -11.50 14.27 3.09
CA THR A 106 -11.51 13.60 1.80
C THR A 106 -11.69 14.56 0.64
N ILE A 107 -10.94 14.32 -0.44
CA ILE A 107 -11.10 14.99 -1.72
C ILE A 107 -11.31 13.95 -2.84
N PRO A 108 -12.03 14.29 -3.93
CA PRO A 108 -12.27 13.38 -5.04
C PRO A 108 -10.97 12.89 -5.67
N HIS A 109 -10.97 11.62 -6.08
CA HIS A 109 -9.83 10.98 -6.73
C HIS A 109 -10.11 10.64 -8.20
N GLU A 110 -9.04 10.37 -8.95
CA GLU A 110 -9.10 9.69 -10.24
C GLU A 110 -8.27 8.40 -10.14
N PHE A 111 -8.95 7.25 -10.15
CA PHE A 111 -8.34 5.92 -9.91
C PHE A 111 -7.37 5.89 -8.71
N GLY A 112 -7.83 6.42 -7.57
CA GLY A 112 -7.08 6.45 -6.32
C GLY A 112 -6.07 7.61 -6.18
N LYS A 113 -5.85 8.41 -7.22
CA LYS A 113 -4.91 9.54 -7.19
C LYS A 113 -5.63 10.86 -6.96
N ILE A 114 -5.05 11.71 -6.13
CA ILE A 114 -5.40 13.13 -6.00
C ILE A 114 -4.37 13.99 -6.72
N SER A 115 -4.81 15.06 -7.35
CA SER A 115 -3.90 15.97 -8.05
C SER A 115 -3.37 17.06 -7.11
N ALA A 116 -2.18 17.58 -7.41
CA ALA A 116 -1.64 18.75 -6.73
C ALA A 116 -2.61 19.95 -6.78
N LYS A 117 -3.29 20.12 -7.92
CA LYS A 117 -4.30 21.17 -8.11
C LYS A 117 -5.47 21.02 -7.12
N ALA A 118 -5.99 19.80 -6.93
CA ALA A 118 -7.10 19.56 -6.01
C ALA A 118 -6.71 19.86 -4.56
N VAL A 119 -5.47 19.53 -4.16
CA VAL A 119 -4.93 19.88 -2.83
C VAL A 119 -4.81 21.40 -2.68
N GLU A 120 -4.29 22.10 -3.69
CA GLU A 120 -4.16 23.56 -3.69
C GLU A 120 -5.51 24.24 -3.59
N GLU A 121 -6.49 23.79 -4.38
CA GLU A 121 -7.88 24.32 -4.36
C GLU A 121 -8.51 24.10 -2.99
N TYR A 122 -8.38 22.92 -2.38
CA TYR A 122 -8.90 22.63 -1.05
C TYR A 122 -8.31 23.57 0.02
N CYS A 123 -6.99 23.75 0.01
CA CYS A 123 -6.33 24.69 0.95
C CYS A 123 -6.80 26.13 0.76
N LYS A 124 -6.93 26.56 -0.50
CA LYS A 124 -7.39 27.91 -0.84
C LYS A 124 -8.85 28.13 -0.44
N GLU A 125 -9.74 27.16 -0.67
CA GLU A 125 -11.14 27.23 -0.23
C GLU A 125 -11.23 27.34 1.28
N TYR A 126 -10.44 26.55 2.02
CA TYR A 126 -10.36 26.64 3.48
C TYR A 126 -9.93 28.04 3.93
N GLU A 127 -8.86 28.61 3.37
CA GLU A 127 -8.35 29.92 3.76
C GLU A 127 -9.30 31.10 3.40
N GLN A 128 -10.08 30.94 2.34
CA GLN A 128 -11.05 31.95 1.88
C GLN A 128 -12.38 31.90 2.63
N ASP A 129 -12.68 30.81 3.33
CA ASP A 129 -13.90 30.70 4.14
C ASP A 129 -13.78 31.63 5.37
N LEU A 130 -14.69 32.57 5.50
CA LEU A 130 -14.72 33.50 6.63
C LEU A 130 -14.98 32.80 7.97
N ASN A 131 -15.45 31.56 7.95
CA ASN A 131 -15.69 30.72 9.12
C ASN A 131 -14.65 29.62 9.31
N HIS A 132 -13.50 29.66 8.63
CA HIS A 132 -12.48 28.60 8.68
C HIS A 132 -11.98 28.30 10.11
N GLU A 133 -12.05 29.27 11.03
CA GLU A 133 -11.72 29.06 12.45
C GLU A 133 -12.66 28.07 13.16
N HIS A 134 -13.85 27.80 12.59
CA HIS A 134 -14.80 26.78 13.09
C HIS A 134 -14.64 25.43 12.37
N MET A 135 -13.73 25.33 11.42
CA MET A 135 -13.49 24.12 10.62
C MET A 135 -12.23 23.39 11.10
N VAL A 136 -12.16 22.09 10.78
CA VAL A 136 -10.91 21.34 10.97
C VAL A 136 -9.89 21.84 9.95
N LYS A 137 -8.73 22.29 10.46
CA LYS A 137 -7.66 22.82 9.61
C LYS A 137 -6.95 21.70 8.86
N PRO A 138 -6.70 21.84 7.55
CA PRO A 138 -5.80 20.93 6.83
C PRO A 138 -4.40 20.95 7.46
N GLY A 139 -3.90 19.79 7.89
CA GLY A 139 -2.62 19.69 8.59
C GLY A 139 -1.57 18.86 7.87
N MET A 140 -1.98 17.98 6.95
CA MET A 140 -1.07 17.14 6.15
C MET A 140 -1.79 16.58 4.93
N VAL A 141 -1.03 16.01 3.99
CA VAL A 141 -1.53 15.27 2.83
C VAL A 141 -1.06 13.82 2.91
N TYR A 142 -2.00 12.89 2.72
CA TYR A 142 -1.78 11.45 2.63
C TYR A 142 -2.09 10.95 1.22
N ILE A 143 -1.21 10.11 0.68
CA ILE A 143 -1.42 9.36 -0.56
C ILE A 143 -0.84 7.95 -0.42
N SER A 144 -1.29 7.02 -1.26
CA SER A 144 -0.75 5.65 -1.34
C SER A 144 0.07 5.45 -2.63
N GLN A 145 1.20 4.72 -2.54
CA GLN A 145 2.04 4.36 -3.69
C GLN A 145 2.40 2.87 -3.63
N PRO A 146 1.81 2.02 -4.50
CA PRO A 146 0.68 2.31 -5.40
C PRO A 146 -0.62 2.60 -4.66
N THR A 147 -1.60 3.17 -5.37
CA THR A 147 -2.93 3.46 -4.81
C THR A 147 -3.74 2.18 -4.56
N GLU A 148 -4.88 2.30 -3.92
CA GLU A 148 -5.84 1.21 -3.71
C GLU A 148 -6.35 0.61 -5.03
N TYR A 149 -6.36 1.40 -6.11
CA TYR A 149 -6.66 0.99 -7.48
C TYR A 149 -5.45 0.37 -8.21
N GLY A 150 -4.30 0.22 -7.53
CA GLY A 150 -3.08 -0.30 -8.13
C GLY A 150 -2.41 0.64 -9.15
N THR A 151 -2.91 1.86 -9.30
CA THR A 151 -2.27 2.91 -10.09
C THR A 151 -1.05 3.47 -9.35
N ILE A 152 -0.16 4.12 -10.07
CA ILE A 152 1.07 4.70 -9.50
C ILE A 152 1.16 6.20 -9.82
N TYR A 153 1.63 6.97 -8.85
CA TYR A 153 2.04 8.34 -9.10
C TYR A 153 3.36 8.35 -9.87
N SER A 154 3.42 9.11 -10.94
CA SER A 154 4.67 9.41 -11.64
C SER A 154 5.53 10.39 -10.84
N LEU A 155 6.83 10.45 -11.16
CA LEU A 155 7.75 11.41 -10.54
C LEU A 155 7.25 12.85 -10.68
N LYS A 156 6.71 13.21 -11.85
CA LYS A 156 6.13 14.54 -12.11
C LYS A 156 4.94 14.85 -11.21
N GLU A 157 4.04 13.89 -11.00
CA GLU A 157 2.88 14.07 -10.12
C GLU A 157 3.33 14.23 -8.65
N LEU A 158 4.27 13.41 -8.19
CA LEU A 158 4.83 13.52 -6.83
C LEU A 158 5.58 14.84 -6.62
N GLU A 159 6.34 15.31 -7.61
CA GLU A 159 7.01 16.61 -7.54
C GLU A 159 6.02 17.77 -7.44
N ALA A 160 4.92 17.68 -8.18
CA ALA A 160 3.85 18.68 -8.11
C ALA A 160 3.15 18.67 -6.73
N LEU A 161 2.80 17.49 -6.20
CA LEU A 161 2.23 17.34 -4.86
C LEU A 161 3.17 17.85 -3.78
N SER A 162 4.45 17.43 -3.82
CA SER A 162 5.47 17.89 -2.87
C SER A 162 5.63 19.40 -2.86
N ARG A 163 5.57 20.05 -4.03
CA ARG A 163 5.65 21.51 -4.14
C ARG A 163 4.45 22.17 -3.48
N VAL A 164 3.23 21.78 -3.81
CA VAL A 164 1.99 22.34 -3.24
C VAL A 164 1.95 22.12 -1.72
N CYS A 165 2.34 20.94 -1.25
CA CYS A 165 2.44 20.65 0.17
C CYS A 165 3.41 21.62 0.88
N ARG A 166 4.59 21.87 0.30
CA ARG A 166 5.57 22.83 0.87
C ARG A 166 5.06 24.26 0.86
N GLU A 167 4.41 24.70 -0.22
CA GLU A 167 3.83 26.04 -0.35
C GLU A 167 2.75 26.31 0.71
N ASN A 168 2.01 25.25 1.11
CA ASN A 168 0.96 25.31 2.13
C ASN A 168 1.43 24.84 3.52
N ASN A 169 2.73 24.59 3.73
CA ASN A 169 3.30 24.08 4.98
C ASN A 169 2.67 22.76 5.47
N LEU A 170 2.22 21.91 4.56
CA LEU A 170 1.65 20.59 4.83
C LEU A 170 2.72 19.49 4.69
N PRO A 171 2.93 18.62 5.67
CA PRO A 171 3.68 17.39 5.45
C PRO A 171 3.05 16.54 4.36
N LEU A 172 3.88 15.99 3.47
CA LEU A 172 3.47 14.94 2.52
C LEU A 172 3.84 13.58 3.10
N TYR A 173 2.85 12.74 3.35
CA TYR A 173 2.99 11.38 3.83
C TYR A 173 2.58 10.38 2.75
N VAL A 174 3.45 9.39 2.47
CA VAL A 174 3.22 8.36 1.47
C VAL A 174 3.10 6.99 2.13
N ASP A 175 1.92 6.39 1.99
CA ASP A 175 1.63 5.01 2.32
C ASP A 175 2.23 4.09 1.25
N GLY A 176 3.23 3.31 1.65
CA GLY A 176 3.94 2.36 0.80
C GLY A 176 3.58 0.90 1.06
N ALA A 177 2.33 0.59 1.47
CA ALA A 177 1.92 -0.78 1.82
C ALA A 177 2.27 -1.82 0.75
N ARG A 178 2.25 -1.42 -0.53
CA ARG A 178 2.57 -2.25 -1.69
C ARG A 178 3.77 -1.71 -2.48
N LEU A 179 4.65 -0.96 -1.84
CA LEU A 179 5.71 -0.20 -2.52
C LEU A 179 6.65 -1.08 -3.36
N ALA A 180 6.93 -2.32 -2.95
CA ALA A 180 7.75 -3.24 -3.74
C ALA A 180 7.14 -3.55 -5.12
N TYR A 181 5.81 -3.60 -5.22
CA TYR A 181 5.14 -3.81 -6.51
C TYR A 181 5.21 -2.56 -7.39
N ALA A 182 5.10 -1.36 -6.81
CA ALA A 182 5.32 -0.12 -7.54
C ALA A 182 6.75 -0.05 -8.07
N LEU A 183 7.76 -0.32 -7.21
CA LEU A 183 9.18 -0.28 -7.60
C LEU A 183 9.54 -1.29 -8.71
N ALA A 184 8.87 -2.45 -8.73
CA ALA A 184 9.06 -3.48 -9.76
C ALA A 184 8.28 -3.20 -11.06
N CYS A 185 7.34 -2.25 -11.05
CA CYS A 185 6.48 -1.94 -12.18
C CYS A 185 7.28 -1.25 -13.31
N LYS A 186 7.09 -1.72 -14.56
CA LYS A 186 7.79 -1.16 -15.73
C LYS A 186 7.43 0.30 -16.02
N GLN A 187 6.24 0.74 -15.61
CA GLN A 187 5.76 2.12 -15.81
C GLN A 187 6.25 3.07 -14.70
N ASN A 188 6.91 2.53 -13.66
CA ASN A 188 7.36 3.33 -12.52
C ASN A 188 8.65 4.09 -12.85
N ASP A 189 8.63 5.39 -12.58
CA ASP A 189 9.77 6.30 -12.69
C ASP A 189 10.21 6.89 -11.34
N VAL A 190 9.64 6.35 -10.21
CA VAL A 190 9.90 6.81 -8.85
C VAL A 190 10.75 5.80 -8.09
N SER A 191 11.86 6.26 -7.54
CA SER A 191 12.75 5.47 -6.69
C SER A 191 12.56 5.78 -5.19
N LEU A 192 13.12 4.93 -4.32
CA LEU A 192 13.19 5.22 -2.87
C LEU A 192 13.93 6.54 -2.58
N LYS A 193 14.89 6.92 -3.41
CA LYS A 193 15.60 8.21 -3.29
C LYS A 193 14.70 9.39 -3.62
N ASP A 194 13.80 9.23 -4.58
CA ASP A 194 12.82 10.27 -4.92
C ASP A 194 11.79 10.44 -3.80
N LEU A 195 11.30 9.34 -3.20
CA LEU A 195 10.45 9.41 -2.02
C LEU A 195 11.13 10.14 -0.87
N ALA A 196 12.40 9.80 -0.56
CA ALA A 196 13.16 10.47 0.49
C ALA A 196 13.40 11.97 0.21
N ARG A 197 13.45 12.38 -1.06
CA ARG A 197 13.62 13.79 -1.47
C ARG A 197 12.31 14.58 -1.42
N LEU A 198 11.20 13.93 -1.73
CA LEU A 198 9.91 14.59 -1.99
C LEU A 198 8.97 14.56 -0.79
N CYS A 199 9.04 13.53 0.05
CA CYS A 199 8.12 13.32 1.15
C CYS A 199 8.71 13.76 2.49
N ASP A 200 7.85 14.15 3.42
CA ASP A 200 8.25 14.39 4.82
C ASP A 200 8.35 13.07 5.59
N VAL A 201 7.44 12.14 5.30
CA VAL A 201 7.43 10.78 5.83
C VAL A 201 6.91 9.85 4.75
N PHE A 202 7.41 8.64 4.70
CA PHE A 202 6.81 7.53 3.96
C PHE A 202 7.06 6.22 4.69
N TYR A 203 6.26 5.20 4.42
CA TYR A 203 6.65 3.90 4.91
C TYR A 203 6.87 2.88 3.78
N ILE A 204 7.74 1.95 4.04
CA ILE A 204 8.10 0.83 3.18
C ILE A 204 7.34 -0.38 3.70
N GLY A 205 6.36 -0.84 2.93
CA GLY A 205 5.51 -1.97 3.30
C GLY A 205 6.26 -3.29 3.28
N GLY A 206 6.20 -4.03 4.37
CA GLY A 206 6.74 -5.38 4.46
C GLY A 206 5.66 -6.46 4.38
N THR A 207 4.55 -6.27 5.09
CA THR A 207 3.47 -7.26 5.26
C THR A 207 2.97 -7.86 3.94
N LYS A 208 2.79 -7.06 2.90
CA LYS A 208 2.34 -7.50 1.56
C LYS A 208 3.50 -7.85 0.64
N CYS A 209 4.73 -7.51 1.03
CA CYS A 209 5.93 -7.56 0.20
C CYS A 209 6.98 -8.55 0.73
N GLY A 210 6.52 -9.69 1.23
CA GLY A 210 7.38 -10.80 1.62
C GLY A 210 7.77 -10.87 3.10
N ALA A 211 7.40 -9.90 3.95
CA ALA A 211 7.52 -10.03 5.39
C ALA A 211 6.34 -10.78 6.00
N MET A 212 6.53 -11.39 7.17
CA MET A 212 5.45 -11.97 7.97
C MET A 212 4.54 -10.86 8.53
N LEU A 213 5.12 -9.75 8.90
CA LEU A 213 4.47 -8.56 9.43
C LEU A 213 5.46 -7.39 9.39
N GLY A 214 4.93 -6.18 9.41
CA GLY A 214 5.71 -4.98 9.67
C GLY A 214 5.88 -4.05 8.48
N GLU A 215 6.09 -2.81 8.88
CA GLU A 215 6.27 -1.65 8.03
C GLU A 215 7.48 -0.86 8.53
N ALA A 216 8.30 -0.30 7.64
CA ALA A 216 9.41 0.56 7.99
C ALA A 216 9.06 2.01 7.67
N VAL A 217 8.80 2.82 8.69
CA VAL A 217 8.59 4.26 8.56
C VAL A 217 9.93 4.94 8.36
N VAL A 218 10.04 5.72 7.32
CA VAL A 218 11.22 6.53 6.97
C VAL A 218 10.88 8.00 7.11
N ILE A 219 11.65 8.71 7.94
CA ILE A 219 11.58 10.16 8.14
C ILE A 219 12.89 10.73 7.59
N PRO A 220 12.90 11.28 6.36
CA PRO A 220 14.13 11.71 5.69
C PRO A 220 14.89 12.81 6.43
N LYS A 221 14.16 13.71 7.10
CA LYS A 221 14.75 14.80 7.88
C LYS A 221 14.66 14.47 9.36
N PRO A 222 15.79 14.23 10.06
CA PRO A 222 15.80 13.96 11.50
C PRO A 222 15.10 15.07 12.28
N GLY A 223 14.36 14.66 13.32
CA GLY A 223 13.63 15.60 14.17
C GLY A 223 12.36 16.19 13.54
N ARG A 224 11.95 15.74 12.36
CA ARG A 224 10.68 16.15 11.73
C ARG A 224 9.47 15.81 12.59
N ILE A 225 9.53 14.70 13.31
CA ILE A 225 8.51 14.26 14.29
C ILE A 225 9.19 14.19 15.66
N PRO A 226 9.01 15.20 16.53
CA PRO A 226 9.56 15.17 17.87
C PRO A 226 9.01 14.00 18.69
N HIS A 227 9.87 13.32 19.46
CA HIS A 227 9.48 12.21 20.34
C HIS A 227 8.77 11.03 19.66
N PHE A 228 9.00 10.81 18.36
CA PHE A 228 8.30 9.76 17.60
C PHE A 228 8.40 8.37 18.24
N PHE A 229 9.56 8.01 18.80
CA PHE A 229 9.73 6.75 19.54
C PHE A 229 8.74 6.64 20.73
N THR A 230 8.50 7.72 21.44
CA THR A 230 7.53 7.75 22.54
C THR A 230 6.10 7.59 22.05
N ILE A 231 5.77 8.23 20.93
CA ILE A 231 4.45 8.14 20.28
C ILE A 231 4.20 6.72 19.77
N ILE A 232 5.19 6.07 19.14
CA ILE A 232 5.11 4.65 18.77
C ILE A 232 4.80 3.78 20.01
N LYS A 233 5.40 4.09 21.15
CA LYS A 233 5.13 3.36 22.41
C LYS A 233 3.69 3.55 22.88
N GLN A 234 3.15 4.76 22.80
CA GLN A 234 1.76 5.08 23.17
C GLN A 234 0.76 4.31 22.29
N HIS A 235 1.02 4.23 21.00
CA HIS A 235 0.23 3.48 20.02
C HIS A 235 0.45 1.95 20.05
N GLY A 236 1.22 1.43 21.03
CA GLY A 236 1.48 0.00 21.18
C GLY A 236 2.38 -0.61 20.10
N GLY A 237 3.01 0.21 19.25
CA GLY A 237 3.87 -0.23 18.14
C GLY A 237 5.25 -0.67 18.56
N LEU A 238 5.67 -0.36 19.78
CA LEU A 238 7.03 -0.63 20.25
C LEU A 238 7.12 -2.00 20.95
N MET A 239 7.49 -3.01 20.19
CA MET A 239 7.54 -4.40 20.67
C MET A 239 8.78 -4.67 21.50
N ALA A 240 8.64 -5.37 22.64
CA ALA A 240 9.77 -5.77 23.50
C ALA A 240 10.82 -6.59 22.72
N LYS A 241 10.38 -7.51 21.86
CA LYS A 241 11.26 -8.27 20.95
C LYS A 241 11.25 -7.66 19.54
N GLY A 242 11.49 -6.35 19.43
CA GLY A 242 11.41 -5.56 18.20
C GLY A 242 12.32 -6.06 17.07
N ARG A 243 13.37 -6.82 17.39
CA ARG A 243 14.24 -7.43 16.38
C ARG A 243 13.49 -8.32 15.37
N ILE A 244 12.28 -8.82 15.70
CA ILE A 244 11.46 -9.59 14.74
C ILE A 244 11.12 -8.76 13.51
N LEU A 245 10.91 -7.47 13.68
CA LEU A 245 10.68 -6.53 12.57
C LEU A 245 11.99 -6.23 11.82
N GLY A 246 13.07 -5.93 12.59
CA GLY A 246 14.39 -5.65 12.02
C GLY A 246 14.91 -6.77 11.15
N ILE A 247 14.81 -8.03 11.61
CA ILE A 247 15.23 -9.22 10.84
C ILE A 247 14.57 -9.25 9.47
N GLN A 248 13.29 -8.93 9.39
CA GLN A 248 12.55 -9.01 8.14
C GLN A 248 13.03 -7.96 7.14
N PHE A 249 13.22 -6.72 7.59
CA PHE A 249 13.74 -5.66 6.73
C PHE A 249 15.22 -5.80 6.42
N ASP A 250 16.03 -6.34 7.34
CA ASP A 250 17.44 -6.66 7.08
C ASP A 250 17.56 -7.64 5.91
N VAL A 251 16.73 -8.71 5.90
CA VAL A 251 16.68 -9.68 4.81
C VAL A 251 16.12 -9.07 3.52
N LEU A 252 15.03 -8.32 3.60
CA LEU A 252 14.39 -7.73 2.42
C LEU A 252 15.31 -6.71 1.72
N PHE A 253 16.14 -5.99 2.47
CA PHE A 253 17.09 -5.04 1.87
C PHE A 253 18.48 -5.64 1.59
N GLU A 254 18.68 -6.94 1.89
CA GLU A 254 19.86 -7.66 1.46
C GLU A 254 19.79 -7.96 -0.05
N ASN A 255 20.89 -7.67 -0.76
CA ASN A 255 21.02 -7.96 -2.20
C ASN A 255 19.84 -7.42 -3.05
N LYS A 256 19.23 -6.30 -2.66
CA LYS A 256 18.11 -5.64 -3.35
C LYS A 256 16.87 -6.52 -3.51
N LEU A 257 16.64 -7.46 -2.61
CA LEU A 257 15.47 -8.35 -2.67
C LEU A 257 14.17 -7.55 -2.69
N TYR A 258 14.06 -6.48 -1.89
CA TYR A 258 12.86 -5.64 -1.83
C TYR A 258 12.50 -5.01 -3.19
N GLU A 259 13.49 -4.58 -3.97
CA GLU A 259 13.27 -3.98 -5.29
C GLU A 259 12.85 -5.01 -6.36
N THR A 260 13.14 -6.29 -6.14
CA THR A 260 12.90 -7.36 -7.12
C THR A 260 11.78 -8.32 -6.74
N ILE A 261 11.40 -8.39 -5.46
CA ILE A 261 10.42 -9.36 -4.94
C ILE A 261 9.04 -9.22 -5.61
N GLY A 262 8.68 -8.03 -6.08
CA GLY A 262 7.43 -7.77 -6.77
C GLY A 262 7.36 -8.29 -8.20
N GLN A 263 8.49 -8.64 -8.84
CA GLN A 263 8.53 -9.00 -10.27
C GLN A 263 7.68 -10.23 -10.60
N GLY A 264 7.71 -11.26 -9.75
CA GLY A 264 6.89 -12.47 -9.91
C GLY A 264 5.40 -12.17 -9.88
N ALA A 265 4.97 -11.35 -8.91
CA ALA A 265 3.57 -10.93 -8.79
C ALA A 265 3.08 -10.15 -10.03
N LEU A 266 3.91 -9.23 -10.55
CA LEU A 266 3.57 -8.46 -11.74
C LEU A 266 3.49 -9.36 -12.99
N ALA A 267 4.41 -10.30 -13.16
CA ALA A 267 4.37 -11.26 -14.24
C ALA A 267 3.12 -12.16 -14.18
N ALA A 268 2.72 -12.60 -12.98
CA ALA A 268 1.49 -13.32 -12.75
C ALA A 268 0.25 -12.48 -13.10
N ALA A 269 0.22 -11.23 -12.65
CA ALA A 269 -0.86 -10.29 -12.97
C ALA A 269 -0.95 -10.01 -14.48
N ASP A 270 0.17 -9.88 -15.19
CA ASP A 270 0.20 -9.69 -16.65
C ASP A 270 -0.38 -10.89 -17.38
N LYS A 271 -0.08 -12.14 -16.95
CA LYS A 271 -0.67 -13.36 -17.51
C LYS A 271 -2.20 -13.39 -17.32
N ILE A 272 -2.68 -13.01 -16.14
CA ILE A 272 -4.12 -12.97 -15.83
C ILE A 272 -4.81 -11.89 -16.68
N ARG A 273 -4.24 -10.66 -16.77
CA ARG A 273 -4.77 -9.58 -17.63
C ARG A 273 -4.84 -10.00 -19.10
N ALA A 274 -3.79 -10.64 -19.60
CA ALA A 274 -3.77 -11.14 -20.97
C ALA A 274 -4.85 -12.21 -21.22
N CYS A 275 -5.11 -13.10 -20.27
CA CYS A 275 -6.19 -14.07 -20.35
C CYS A 275 -7.56 -13.38 -20.37
N LEU A 276 -7.81 -12.45 -19.47
CA LEU A 276 -9.07 -11.70 -19.40
C LEU A 276 -9.33 -10.93 -20.72
N ALA A 277 -8.32 -10.25 -21.25
CA ALA A 277 -8.43 -9.54 -22.53
C ALA A 277 -8.68 -10.47 -23.73
N ALA A 278 -8.11 -11.68 -23.73
CA ALA A 278 -8.32 -12.68 -24.79
C ALA A 278 -9.71 -13.34 -24.71
N SER A 279 -10.37 -13.27 -23.57
CA SER A 279 -11.72 -13.82 -23.31
C SER A 279 -12.78 -12.71 -23.26
N ASP A 280 -12.55 -11.57 -23.89
CA ASP A 280 -13.46 -10.42 -23.98
C ASP A 280 -13.99 -9.90 -22.62
N TYR A 281 -13.32 -10.24 -21.51
CA TYR A 281 -13.64 -9.65 -20.21
C TYR A 281 -13.16 -8.20 -20.14
N MET A 282 -14.05 -7.31 -19.73
CA MET A 282 -13.74 -5.91 -19.58
C MET A 282 -12.95 -5.64 -18.30
N LEU A 283 -11.69 -5.23 -18.45
CA LEU A 283 -10.96 -4.61 -17.36
C LEU A 283 -11.60 -3.25 -17.07
N ASP A 284 -11.90 -2.98 -15.82
CA ASP A 284 -12.59 -1.76 -15.42
C ASP A 284 -11.70 -0.53 -15.63
N PHE A 285 -10.41 -0.65 -15.35
CA PHE A 285 -9.37 0.35 -15.59
C PHE A 285 -7.96 -0.28 -15.67
N ASP A 286 -7.01 0.49 -16.17
CA ASP A 286 -5.61 0.05 -16.26
C ASP A 286 -4.90 0.17 -14.91
N SER A 287 -4.68 -0.98 -14.25
CA SER A 287 -3.87 -1.10 -13.05
C SER A 287 -2.55 -1.80 -13.41
N PRO A 288 -1.41 -1.09 -13.40
CA PRO A 288 -0.14 -1.65 -13.85
C PRO A 288 0.57 -2.52 -12.80
N THR A 289 0.01 -2.62 -11.58
CA THR A 289 0.61 -3.36 -10.47
C THR A 289 0.01 -4.75 -10.27
N ASN A 290 0.12 -5.32 -9.09
CA ASN A 290 -0.32 -6.68 -8.76
C ASN A 290 -1.82 -6.83 -8.53
N GLN A 291 -2.61 -5.78 -8.69
CA GLN A 291 -4.06 -5.81 -8.54
C GLN A 291 -4.74 -5.74 -9.92
N ILE A 292 -5.75 -6.56 -10.14
CA ILE A 292 -6.49 -6.65 -11.39
C ILE A 292 -7.97 -6.44 -11.06
N PHE A 293 -8.62 -5.54 -11.79
CA PHE A 293 -10.02 -5.19 -11.58
C PHE A 293 -10.80 -5.56 -12.84
N VAL A 294 -11.77 -6.46 -12.69
CA VAL A 294 -12.57 -6.95 -13.80
C VAL A 294 -14.05 -6.80 -13.50
N SER A 295 -14.78 -6.29 -14.47
CA SER A 295 -16.23 -6.10 -14.40
C SER A 295 -16.95 -7.36 -14.84
N LEU A 296 -17.75 -7.96 -13.97
CA LEU A 296 -18.46 -9.23 -14.16
C LEU A 296 -19.97 -9.03 -13.98
N ASN A 297 -20.80 -9.80 -14.71
CA ASN A 297 -22.22 -9.92 -14.42
C ASN A 297 -22.48 -10.87 -13.25
N ASP A 298 -23.73 -10.94 -12.77
CA ASP A 298 -24.06 -11.76 -11.58
C ASP A 298 -23.86 -13.26 -11.78
N SER A 299 -23.97 -13.76 -13.01
CA SER A 299 -23.75 -15.18 -13.35
C SER A 299 -22.24 -15.48 -13.34
N GLU A 300 -21.44 -14.60 -13.93
CA GLU A 300 -19.98 -14.70 -13.93
C GLU A 300 -19.40 -14.64 -12.52
N VAL A 301 -19.90 -13.72 -11.68
CA VAL A 301 -19.51 -13.61 -10.26
C VAL A 301 -19.79 -14.92 -9.52
N LYS A 302 -20.96 -15.53 -9.72
CA LYS A 302 -21.31 -16.81 -9.09
C LYS A 302 -20.41 -17.95 -9.54
N LEU A 303 -20.16 -18.08 -10.84
CA LEU A 303 -19.28 -19.11 -11.39
C LEU A 303 -17.84 -18.94 -10.89
N LEU A 304 -17.32 -17.73 -10.90
CA LEU A 304 -15.98 -17.46 -10.38
C LEU A 304 -15.88 -17.82 -8.89
N ALA A 305 -16.89 -17.47 -8.10
CA ALA A 305 -16.93 -17.73 -6.66
C ALA A 305 -16.97 -19.22 -6.28
N GLU A 306 -17.33 -20.12 -7.19
CA GLU A 306 -17.25 -21.56 -6.95
C GLU A 306 -15.79 -22.06 -6.83
N CYS A 307 -14.88 -21.45 -7.60
CA CYS A 307 -13.50 -21.91 -7.73
C CYS A 307 -12.45 -20.95 -7.18
N VAL A 308 -12.78 -19.66 -7.03
CA VAL A 308 -11.84 -18.58 -6.71
C VAL A 308 -12.36 -17.73 -5.57
N GLU A 309 -11.47 -17.40 -4.63
CA GLU A 309 -11.69 -16.32 -3.65
C GLU A 309 -11.13 -15.03 -4.24
N PHE A 310 -11.98 -14.00 -4.32
CA PHE A 310 -11.66 -12.67 -4.81
C PHE A 310 -12.26 -11.61 -3.89
N SER A 311 -11.84 -10.34 -4.03
CA SER A 311 -12.47 -9.24 -3.30
C SER A 311 -13.57 -8.60 -4.14
N PHE A 312 -14.72 -8.34 -3.54
CA PHE A 312 -15.69 -7.37 -4.06
C PHE A 312 -15.04 -5.99 -4.05
N TRP A 313 -15.22 -5.24 -5.13
CA TRP A 313 -14.73 -3.86 -5.21
C TRP A 313 -15.88 -2.87 -5.18
N GLU A 314 -16.71 -2.88 -6.21
CA GLU A 314 -17.89 -2.02 -6.29
C GLU A 314 -19.00 -2.61 -7.17
N LYS A 315 -20.21 -2.09 -7.04
CA LYS A 315 -21.34 -2.38 -7.93
C LYS A 315 -21.57 -1.18 -8.83
N LEU A 316 -21.49 -1.40 -10.13
CA LEU A 316 -21.69 -0.36 -11.13
C LEU A 316 -23.19 -0.10 -11.39
N ASP A 317 -23.55 1.09 -11.85
CA ASP A 317 -24.92 1.45 -12.27
C ASP A 317 -25.45 0.56 -13.41
N SER A 318 -24.55 0.01 -14.23
CA SER A 318 -24.86 -0.98 -15.28
C SER A 318 -25.36 -2.32 -14.73
N GLY A 319 -25.35 -2.53 -13.41
CA GLY A 319 -25.68 -3.79 -12.75
C GLY A 319 -24.53 -4.80 -12.72
N ARG A 320 -23.37 -4.50 -13.31
CA ARG A 320 -22.17 -5.32 -13.21
C ARG A 320 -21.46 -5.11 -11.87
N THR A 321 -20.68 -6.09 -11.46
CA THR A 321 -19.85 -6.03 -10.25
C THR A 321 -18.39 -5.98 -10.63
N VAL A 322 -17.65 -5.00 -10.15
CA VAL A 322 -16.19 -5.00 -10.23
C VAL A 322 -15.65 -5.88 -9.11
N VAL A 323 -14.84 -6.86 -9.47
CA VAL A 323 -14.11 -7.69 -8.54
C VAL A 323 -12.62 -7.47 -8.68
N ARG A 324 -11.89 -7.56 -7.57
CA ARG A 324 -10.44 -7.44 -7.54
C ARG A 324 -9.82 -8.82 -7.36
N LEU A 325 -8.88 -9.15 -8.25
CA LEU A 325 -7.93 -10.24 -8.10
C LEU A 325 -6.57 -9.63 -7.72
N ALA A 326 -5.88 -10.22 -6.76
CA ALA A 326 -4.56 -9.77 -6.34
C ALA A 326 -3.56 -10.91 -6.41
N THR A 327 -2.41 -10.66 -7.05
CA THR A 327 -1.26 -11.55 -7.00
C THR A 327 -0.29 -11.11 -5.91
N SER A 328 0.50 -12.02 -5.38
CA SER A 328 1.52 -11.76 -4.37
C SER A 328 2.91 -12.20 -4.85
N TRP A 329 3.92 -11.84 -4.08
CA TRP A 329 5.30 -12.29 -4.30
C TRP A 329 5.45 -13.83 -4.31
N ALA A 330 4.48 -14.55 -3.74
CA ALA A 330 4.46 -16.02 -3.63
C ALA A 330 3.44 -16.68 -4.55
N THR A 331 2.71 -15.91 -5.37
CA THR A 331 1.76 -16.50 -6.33
C THR A 331 2.48 -17.43 -7.30
N SER A 332 2.04 -18.70 -7.35
CA SER A 332 2.67 -19.74 -8.16
C SER A 332 2.18 -19.69 -9.62
N ASP A 333 3.03 -20.13 -10.55
CA ASP A 333 2.62 -20.32 -11.95
C ASP A 333 1.44 -21.32 -12.06
N GLU A 334 1.42 -22.38 -11.24
CA GLU A 334 0.32 -23.37 -11.20
C GLU A 334 -1.02 -22.71 -10.84
N ASP A 335 -1.06 -21.83 -9.83
CA ASP A 335 -2.30 -21.14 -9.46
C ASP A 335 -2.76 -20.16 -10.55
N VAL A 336 -1.83 -19.53 -11.25
CA VAL A 336 -2.13 -18.63 -12.38
C VAL A 336 -2.71 -19.46 -13.56
N GLU A 337 -2.10 -20.59 -13.91
CA GLU A 337 -2.59 -21.48 -14.96
C GLU A 337 -4.00 -21.99 -14.64
N ARG A 338 -4.23 -22.45 -13.42
CA ARG A 338 -5.55 -22.90 -12.97
C ARG A 338 -6.60 -21.78 -13.00
N LEU A 339 -6.24 -20.55 -12.59
CA LEU A 339 -7.13 -19.40 -12.68
C LEU A 339 -7.49 -19.10 -14.14
N THR A 340 -6.50 -19.08 -15.04
CA THR A 340 -6.76 -18.82 -16.48
C THR A 340 -7.62 -19.89 -17.12
N GLU A 341 -7.51 -21.16 -16.70
CA GLU A 341 -8.43 -22.23 -17.12
C GLU A 341 -9.87 -22.00 -16.62
N VAL A 342 -10.05 -21.53 -15.38
CA VAL A 342 -11.37 -21.20 -14.84
C VAL A 342 -12.00 -20.08 -15.64
N LEU A 343 -11.26 -18.99 -15.92
CA LEU A 343 -11.76 -17.85 -16.69
C LEU A 343 -12.20 -18.26 -18.10
N LYS A 344 -11.41 -19.06 -18.82
CA LYS A 344 -11.78 -19.57 -20.16
C LYS A 344 -13.01 -20.50 -20.13
N LYS A 345 -13.16 -21.34 -19.11
CA LYS A 345 -14.34 -22.20 -18.97
C LYS A 345 -15.62 -21.41 -18.69
N MET A 346 -15.52 -20.32 -17.92
CA MET A 346 -16.64 -19.45 -17.65
C MET A 346 -17.17 -18.80 -18.95
N GLU A 347 -16.28 -18.28 -19.81
CA GLU A 347 -16.62 -17.75 -21.13
C GLU A 347 -17.41 -18.79 -21.96
N SER A 348 -16.85 -20.00 -22.14
CA SER A 348 -17.48 -21.08 -22.92
C SER A 348 -18.85 -21.52 -22.39
N SER A 349 -19.08 -21.43 -21.09
CA SER A 349 -20.34 -21.83 -20.46
C SER A 349 -21.46 -20.80 -20.68
N LEU A 350 -21.11 -19.54 -20.92
CA LEU A 350 -22.07 -18.46 -21.18
C LEU A 350 -22.46 -18.40 -22.65
N ASP A 351 -21.53 -18.69 -23.58
CA ASP A 351 -21.81 -18.79 -25.01
C ASP A 351 -22.77 -19.95 -25.34
N GLY A 352 -22.63 -21.09 -24.65
CA GLY A 352 -23.51 -22.25 -24.83
C GLY A 352 -24.94 -22.09 -24.28
N SER A 353 -25.19 -21.11 -23.42
CA SER A 353 -26.54 -20.83 -22.88
C SER A 353 -27.36 -19.86 -23.73
N GLY A 354 -26.75 -19.22 -24.73
CA GLY A 354 -27.40 -18.28 -25.66
C GLY A 354 -28.10 -18.95 -26.86
N GLU A 355 -27.83 -20.22 -27.13
CA GLU A 355 -28.42 -20.97 -28.29
C GLU A 355 -29.69 -21.76 -27.96
N GLN A 356 -30.23 -21.66 -26.74
CA GLN A 356 -31.45 -22.40 -26.30
C GLN A 356 -32.61 -21.50 -25.87
N GLN A 357 -32.84 -20.38 -26.55
CA GLN A 357 -34.11 -19.65 -26.43
C GLN A 357 -34.76 -19.37 -27.77
#